data_9015474315163a01c83f5933f49b84f2
#
_entry.id   9015474315163a01c83f5933f49b84f2
#
_cell.length_a   1.000
_cell.length_b   1.000
_cell.length_c   1.000
_cell.angle_alpha   90.00
_cell.angle_beta   90.00
_cell.angle_gamma   90.00
#
_symmetry.space_group_name_H-M   'P 1'
#
loop_
_entity.id
_entity.type
_entity.pdbx_description
1 polymer ?
#
loop_
_entity_poly.entity_id
_entity_poly.type
_entity_poly.pdbx_seq_one_letter_code
_entity_poly.pdbx_strand_id
1 'polypeptide(L)'
;MTISDKEFDRAVQDAVKLVPDKFKKVLENIAITVAPEPTPEQRKEMTHGQGELLGLYQGIPITQRGPSSYAGVLPDVITIFKGPHERVCSSYQQLVVQIEKTVLHEIGHYFGFDDAYLHSHGY
;
A
#
# COMPACT_ATOMS: atom_id res chain seq x y z
N MET A 1 -17.55 6.00 4.47
CA MET A 1 -18.37 4.76 4.41
C MET A 1 -17.99 3.83 5.57
N THR A 2 -18.88 2.90 5.90
CA THR A 2 -18.57 1.84 6.87
C THR A 2 -18.75 0.50 6.19
N ILE A 3 -17.76 -0.38 6.33
CA ILE A 3 -17.74 -1.67 5.64
C ILE A 3 -17.19 -2.74 6.59
N SER A 4 -17.67 -3.97 6.48
CA SER A 4 -17.18 -5.08 7.29
C SER A 4 -15.74 -5.45 6.90
N ASP A 5 -15.04 -6.11 7.81
CA ASP A 5 -13.68 -6.59 7.53
C ASP A 5 -13.67 -7.56 6.35
N LYS A 6 -14.67 -8.44 6.29
CA LYS A 6 -14.81 -9.40 5.22
C LYS A 6 -15.00 -8.72 3.85
N GLU A 7 -15.86 -7.70 3.81
CA GLU A 7 -16.08 -6.95 2.57
C GLU A 7 -14.85 -6.12 2.19
N PHE A 8 -14.14 -5.59 3.17
CA PHE A 8 -12.90 -4.87 2.90
C PHE A 8 -11.84 -5.81 2.32
N ASP A 9 -11.68 -7.00 2.88
CA ASP A 9 -10.77 -8.00 2.33
C ASP A 9 -11.12 -8.36 0.88
N ARG A 10 -12.41 -8.46 0.59
CA ARG A 10 -12.89 -8.68 -0.78
C ARG A 10 -12.52 -7.52 -1.69
N ALA A 11 -12.66 -6.28 -1.20
CA ALA A 11 -12.29 -5.09 -1.97
C ALA A 11 -10.78 -5.08 -2.28
N VAL A 12 -9.95 -5.50 -1.33
CA VAL A 12 -8.51 -5.64 -1.55
C VAL A 12 -8.23 -6.67 -2.65
N GLN A 13 -8.89 -7.82 -2.61
CA GLN A 13 -8.74 -8.85 -3.64
C GLN A 13 -9.17 -8.34 -5.02
N ASP A 14 -10.30 -7.64 -5.09
CA ASP A 14 -10.79 -7.06 -6.34
C ASP A 14 -9.82 -6.00 -6.88
N ALA A 15 -9.27 -5.18 -5.98
CA ALA A 15 -8.29 -4.16 -6.36
C ALA A 15 -6.99 -4.76 -6.91
N VAL A 16 -6.50 -5.81 -6.28
CA VAL A 16 -5.28 -6.50 -6.73
C VAL A 16 -5.45 -7.06 -8.14
N LYS A 17 -6.64 -7.53 -8.48
CA LYS A 17 -6.94 -8.03 -9.84
C LYS A 17 -6.83 -6.93 -10.90
N LEU A 18 -7.03 -5.67 -10.52
CA LEU A 18 -6.94 -4.53 -11.44
C LEU A 18 -5.51 -4.05 -11.66
N VAL A 19 -4.58 -4.47 -10.82
CA VAL A 19 -3.17 -4.09 -10.96
C VAL A 19 -2.66 -4.64 -12.30
N PRO A 20 -1.93 -3.82 -13.11
CA PRO A 20 -1.37 -4.30 -14.37
C PRO A 20 -0.48 -5.54 -14.18
N ASP A 21 -0.53 -6.45 -15.14
CA ASP A 21 0.18 -7.73 -15.06
C ASP A 21 1.67 -7.58 -14.78
N LYS A 22 2.29 -6.55 -15.35
CA LYS A 22 3.71 -6.28 -15.12
C LYS A 22 4.04 -6.03 -13.65
N PHE A 23 3.09 -5.52 -12.88
CA PHE A 23 3.26 -5.28 -11.44
C PHE A 23 2.74 -6.43 -10.59
N LYS A 24 1.88 -7.31 -11.12
CA LYS A 24 1.39 -8.49 -10.38
C LYS A 24 2.53 -9.42 -10.00
N LYS A 25 3.55 -9.53 -10.85
CA LYS A 25 4.74 -10.33 -10.54
C LYS A 25 5.48 -9.81 -9.31
N VAL A 26 5.51 -8.50 -9.13
CA VAL A 26 6.10 -7.87 -7.96
C VAL A 26 5.37 -8.32 -6.70
N LEU A 27 4.04 -8.41 -6.78
CA LEU A 27 3.20 -8.79 -5.65
C LEU A 27 3.39 -10.25 -5.21
N GLU A 28 3.97 -11.10 -6.04
CA GLU A 28 4.31 -12.48 -5.66
C GLU A 28 5.35 -12.52 -4.54
N ASN A 29 6.16 -11.46 -4.43
CA ASN A 29 7.25 -11.35 -3.44
C ASN A 29 6.91 -10.39 -2.31
N ILE A 30 5.69 -9.87 -2.26
CA ILE A 30 5.26 -8.89 -1.28
C ILE A 30 3.97 -9.40 -0.62
N ALA A 31 3.97 -9.46 0.71
CA ALA A 31 2.76 -9.78 1.44
C ALA A 31 1.86 -8.53 1.51
N ILE A 32 0.57 -8.70 1.24
CA ILE A 32 -0.41 -7.63 1.43
C ILE A 32 -1.20 -7.95 2.68
N THR A 33 -1.19 -7.04 3.64
CA THR A 33 -1.91 -7.17 4.91
C THR A 33 -2.87 -6.00 5.08
N VAL A 34 -3.84 -6.18 5.96
CA VAL A 34 -4.82 -5.15 6.30
C VAL A 34 -4.72 -4.85 7.78
N ALA A 35 -4.71 -3.56 8.11
CA ALA A 35 -4.77 -3.10 9.49
C ALA A 35 -5.88 -2.07 9.63
N PRO A 36 -6.49 -1.92 10.81
CA PRO A 36 -7.60 -0.98 10.98
C PRO A 36 -7.17 0.48 10.85
N GLU A 37 -6.05 0.85 11.47
CA GLU A 37 -5.54 2.23 11.47
C GLU A 37 -4.02 2.20 11.52
N PRO A 38 -3.35 3.21 10.95
CA PRO A 38 -1.93 3.37 11.19
C PRO A 38 -1.69 3.78 12.63
N THR A 39 -0.50 3.47 13.16
CA THR A 39 -0.11 3.97 14.47
C THR A 39 0.09 5.49 14.39
N PRO A 40 -0.05 6.22 15.50
CA PRO A 40 0.25 7.66 15.51
C PRO A 40 1.65 7.98 15.00
N GLU A 41 2.62 7.13 15.31
CA GLU A 41 4.00 7.29 14.85
C GLU A 41 4.13 7.12 13.35
N GLN A 42 3.51 6.08 12.78
CA GLN A 42 3.49 5.84 11.34
C GLN A 42 2.87 7.03 10.61
N ARG A 43 1.72 7.49 11.10
CA ARG A 43 1.01 8.61 10.49
C ARG A 43 1.84 9.88 10.53
N LYS A 44 2.44 10.20 11.67
CA LYS A 44 3.26 11.39 11.84
C LYS A 44 4.49 11.36 10.92
N GLU A 45 5.16 10.23 10.84
CA GLU A 45 6.37 10.05 10.07
C GLU A 45 6.11 10.11 8.56
N MET A 46 5.04 9.43 8.10
CA MET A 46 4.78 9.24 6.68
C MET A 46 3.95 10.36 6.05
N THR A 47 3.17 11.10 6.84
CA THR A 47 2.33 12.18 6.35
C THR A 47 2.70 13.53 6.93
N HIS A 48 3.74 13.59 7.73
CA HIS A 48 4.13 14.78 8.50
C HIS A 48 2.98 15.28 9.39
N GLY A 49 2.14 14.34 9.86
CA GLY A 49 0.99 14.64 10.71
C GLY A 49 -0.24 15.16 9.98
N GLN A 50 -0.20 15.22 8.66
CA GLN A 50 -1.30 15.75 7.84
C GLN A 50 -1.91 14.65 6.97
N GLY A 51 -3.24 14.73 6.79
CA GLY A 51 -3.97 13.83 5.91
C GLY A 51 -4.06 12.39 6.42
N GLU A 52 -4.53 11.52 5.55
CA GLU A 52 -4.72 10.10 5.83
C GLU A 52 -3.56 9.28 5.27
N LEU A 53 -3.06 8.33 6.04
CA LEU A 53 -2.12 7.33 5.55
C LEU A 53 -2.92 6.11 5.11
N LEU A 54 -2.99 5.90 3.79
CA LEU A 54 -3.82 4.83 3.21
C LEU A 54 -3.10 3.49 3.16
N GLY A 55 -1.79 3.50 2.98
CA GLY A 55 -0.99 2.29 2.92
C GLY A 55 0.45 2.55 3.33
N LEU A 56 1.20 1.48 3.55
CA LEU A 56 2.60 1.56 3.96
C LEU A 56 3.36 0.36 3.43
N TYR A 57 4.42 0.63 2.67
CA TYR A 57 5.38 -0.39 2.28
C TYR A 57 6.48 -0.49 3.35
N GLN A 58 6.76 -1.69 3.80
CA GLN A 58 7.84 -1.99 4.73
C GLN A 58 8.71 -3.09 4.15
N GLY A 59 10.00 -2.80 4.03
CA GLY A 59 10.97 -3.72 3.45
C GLY A 59 12.20 -2.96 3.00
N ILE A 60 13.03 -3.60 2.19
CA ILE A 60 14.20 -2.97 1.60
C ILE A 60 13.89 -2.74 0.12
N PRO A 61 13.80 -1.46 -0.34
CA PRO A 61 13.58 -1.18 -1.75
C PRO A 61 14.61 -1.88 -2.63
N ILE A 62 14.19 -2.29 -3.82
CA ILE A 62 15.05 -3.07 -4.73
C ILE A 62 16.34 -2.34 -5.08
N THR A 63 16.30 -1.00 -5.14
CA THR A 63 17.47 -0.17 -5.43
C THR A 63 18.52 -0.18 -4.31
N GLN A 64 18.15 -0.62 -3.11
CA GLN A 64 19.03 -0.66 -1.94
C GLN A 64 19.50 -2.07 -1.61
N ARG A 65 19.13 -3.06 -2.41
CA ARG A 65 19.49 -4.46 -2.16
C ARG A 65 20.86 -4.76 -2.71
N GLY A 66 21.68 -5.44 -1.91
CA GLY A 66 22.97 -5.96 -2.31
C GLY A 66 23.05 -7.45 -1.97
N PRO A 67 24.15 -8.14 -2.35
CA PRO A 67 24.29 -9.58 -2.10
C PRO A 67 24.13 -9.99 -0.64
N SER A 68 24.54 -9.15 0.29
CA SER A 68 24.45 -9.42 1.73
C SER A 68 23.09 -9.06 2.32
N SER A 69 22.21 -8.35 1.60
CA SER A 69 20.93 -7.87 2.13
C SER A 69 19.89 -8.97 2.26
N TYR A 70 20.11 -10.12 1.69
CA TYR A 70 19.12 -11.20 1.69
C TYR A 70 19.16 -12.07 2.93
N ALA A 71 20.27 -12.11 3.62
CA ALA A 71 20.43 -12.96 4.79
C ALA A 71 19.64 -12.39 5.98
N GLY A 72 18.60 -13.10 6.42
CA GLY A 72 17.82 -12.72 7.59
C GLY A 72 16.88 -11.53 7.39
N VAL A 73 16.64 -11.12 6.14
CA VAL A 73 15.74 -10.02 5.85
C VAL A 73 14.29 -10.47 5.98
N LEU A 74 13.46 -9.63 6.62
CA LEU A 74 12.02 -9.85 6.71
C LEU A 74 11.38 -9.72 5.33
N PRO A 75 10.29 -10.46 5.04
CA PRO A 75 9.56 -10.30 3.79
C PRO A 75 9.09 -8.86 3.62
N ASP A 76 9.03 -8.39 2.38
CA ASP A 76 8.42 -7.12 2.06
C ASP A 76 6.91 -7.19 2.33
N VAL A 77 6.37 -6.12 2.88
CA VAL A 77 4.95 -6.04 3.25
C VAL A 77 4.37 -4.72 2.79
N ILE A 78 3.19 -4.78 2.19
CA ILE A 78 2.33 -3.61 1.98
C ILE A 78 1.16 -3.75 2.92
N THR A 79 0.97 -2.77 3.81
CA THR A 79 -0.16 -2.72 4.72
C THR A 79 -1.18 -1.75 4.17
N ILE A 80 -2.45 -2.17 4.06
CA ILE A 80 -3.57 -1.36 3.63
C ILE A 80 -4.39 -1.00 4.86
N PHE A 81 -4.59 0.28 5.11
CA PHE A 81 -5.30 0.74 6.31
C PHE A 81 -6.78 0.94 6.01
N LYS A 82 -7.62 0.17 6.68
CA LYS A 82 -9.07 0.16 6.45
C LYS A 82 -9.74 1.48 6.82
N GLY A 83 -9.48 1.99 8.03
CA GLY A 83 -10.11 3.22 8.51
C GLY A 83 -9.90 4.41 7.61
N PRO A 84 -8.65 4.71 7.22
CA PRO A 84 -8.38 5.77 6.25
C PRO A 84 -9.13 5.61 4.93
N HIS A 85 -9.21 4.40 4.38
CA HIS A 85 -9.97 4.16 3.16
C HIS A 85 -11.47 4.40 3.36
N GLU A 86 -12.03 4.00 4.50
CA GLU A 86 -13.44 4.26 4.80
C GLU A 86 -13.74 5.76 4.86
N ARG A 87 -12.80 6.55 5.36
CA ARG A 87 -12.98 7.99 5.49
C ARG A 87 -12.92 8.75 4.17
N VAL A 88 -12.13 8.25 3.20
CA VAL A 88 -11.96 8.94 1.91
C VAL A 88 -12.84 8.38 0.80
N CYS A 89 -13.49 7.24 1.01
CA CYS A 89 -14.34 6.60 0.01
C CYS A 89 -15.79 6.60 0.47
N SER A 90 -16.73 6.68 -0.49
CA SER A 90 -18.16 6.70 -0.21
C SER A 90 -18.91 5.53 -0.86
N SER A 91 -18.25 4.71 -1.67
CA SER A 91 -18.85 3.53 -2.29
C SER A 91 -17.86 2.41 -2.42
N TYR A 92 -18.36 1.19 -2.61
CA TYR A 92 -17.50 0.02 -2.84
C TYR A 92 -16.63 0.20 -4.09
N GLN A 93 -17.20 0.74 -5.15
CA GLN A 93 -16.48 0.99 -6.40
C GLN A 93 -15.32 1.97 -6.19
N GLN A 94 -15.57 3.07 -5.48
CA GLN A 94 -14.51 4.01 -5.13
C GLN A 94 -13.45 3.37 -4.26
N LEU A 95 -13.88 2.52 -3.33
CA LEU A 95 -12.96 1.80 -2.43
C LEU A 95 -12.00 0.92 -3.23
N VAL A 96 -12.51 0.12 -4.16
CA VAL A 96 -11.66 -0.76 -5.00
C VAL A 96 -10.66 0.05 -5.79
N VAL A 97 -11.09 1.13 -6.43
CA VAL A 97 -10.20 2.01 -7.22
C VAL A 97 -9.16 2.66 -6.31
N GLN A 98 -9.54 3.11 -5.13
CA GLN A 98 -8.60 3.75 -4.21
C GLN A 98 -7.58 2.75 -3.67
N ILE A 99 -8.00 1.54 -3.35
CA ILE A 99 -7.06 0.49 -2.89
C ILE A 99 -6.06 0.16 -4.00
N GLU A 100 -6.52 0.06 -5.25
CA GLU A 100 -5.62 -0.14 -6.39
C GLU A 100 -4.55 0.94 -6.44
N LYS A 101 -4.95 2.21 -6.32
CA LYS A 101 -4.01 3.34 -6.30
C LYS A 101 -3.02 3.24 -5.14
N THR A 102 -3.52 2.86 -3.96
CA THR A 102 -2.69 2.68 -2.78
C THR A 102 -1.64 1.59 -3.03
N VAL A 103 -2.05 0.45 -3.56
CA VAL A 103 -1.14 -0.65 -3.87
C VAL A 103 -0.08 -0.20 -4.88
N LEU A 104 -0.48 0.48 -5.95
CA LEU A 104 0.45 0.98 -6.98
C LEU A 104 1.44 1.98 -6.39
N HIS A 105 0.99 2.86 -5.51
CA HIS A 105 1.85 3.82 -4.82
C HIS A 105 2.91 3.10 -3.99
N GLU A 106 2.51 2.08 -3.22
CA GLU A 106 3.44 1.33 -2.38
C GLU A 106 4.38 0.44 -3.21
N ILE A 107 3.92 -0.09 -4.35
CA ILE A 107 4.81 -0.76 -5.30
C ILE A 107 5.88 0.22 -5.81
N GLY A 108 5.51 1.48 -6.01
CA GLY A 108 6.49 2.52 -6.36
C GLY A 108 7.59 2.67 -5.32
N HIS A 109 7.25 2.62 -4.04
CA HIS A 109 8.24 2.64 -2.96
C HIS A 109 9.13 1.38 -2.98
N TYR A 110 8.57 0.23 -3.32
CA TYR A 110 9.36 -0.98 -3.52
C TYR A 110 10.43 -0.77 -4.59
N PHE A 111 10.13 -0.02 -5.64
CA PHE A 111 11.10 0.32 -6.69
C PHE A 111 12.04 1.47 -6.29
N GLY A 112 11.89 2.04 -5.11
CA GLY A 112 12.76 3.10 -4.60
C GLY A 112 12.31 4.51 -4.95
N PHE A 113 11.12 4.70 -5.49
CA PHE A 113 10.59 6.03 -5.77
C PHE A 113 10.04 6.66 -4.49
N ASP A 114 10.25 7.97 -4.32
CA ASP A 114 9.69 8.71 -3.19
C ASP A 114 8.28 9.25 -3.52
N ASP A 115 7.62 9.81 -2.51
CA ASP A 115 6.27 10.35 -2.67
C ASP A 115 6.19 11.46 -3.71
N ALA A 116 7.18 12.34 -3.73
CA ALA A 116 7.22 13.45 -4.68
C ALA A 116 7.25 12.94 -6.12
N TYR A 117 8.10 11.96 -6.39
CA TYR A 117 8.18 11.32 -7.72
C TYR A 117 6.86 10.67 -8.10
N LEU A 118 6.28 9.89 -7.18
CA LEU A 118 5.04 9.16 -7.44
C LEU A 118 3.87 10.12 -7.72
N HIS A 119 3.74 11.17 -6.91
CA HIS A 119 2.68 12.16 -7.10
C HIS A 119 2.84 12.89 -8.44
N SER A 120 4.07 13.24 -8.83
CA SER A 120 4.33 13.92 -10.11
C SER A 120 4.00 13.05 -11.32
N HIS A 121 3.96 11.71 -11.15
CA HIS A 121 3.63 10.75 -12.20
C HIS A 121 2.21 10.20 -12.09
N GLY A 122 1.37 10.78 -11.23
CA GLY A 122 -0.03 10.40 -11.11
C GLY A 122 -0.31 9.20 -10.20
N TYR A 123 0.64 8.84 -9.38
CA TYR A 123 0.50 7.76 -8.40
C TYR A 123 0.48 8.34 -6.98
#